data_e659b5b1398e105aaf03e79856d9cefb
#
_entry.id   e659b5b1398e105aaf03e79856d9cefb
#
_cell.length_a   1.000
_cell.length_b   1.000
_cell.length_c   1.000
_cell.angle_alpha   90.00
_cell.angle_beta   90.00
_cell.angle_gamma   90.00
#
_symmetry.space_group_name_H-M   'P 1'
#
loop_
_entity.id
_entity.type
_entity.pdbx_description
1 polymer ?
#
loop_
_entity_poly.entity_id
_entity_poly.type
_entity_poly.pdbx_seq_one_letter_code
_entity_poly.pdbx_strand_id
1 'polypeptide(L)'
;MRTSHSSLLAVGLAVCACAVLLAPSAAPAQPIEPIRHSDTTAHPDTSRDRASGRRRSGTPLSVTDAIQVALEESYSLRDVQLDVRNADARIQSAWGRLYPQLDATGNYTRNIRTANPFAGSDVTGLFSGGGASEWVTFNEQARTDGNPNTDPITIEEFRRRQQAGRREAGITPGSGGGNPFGVANQFTGALRLRQTLYNGQAIAAVQGAQTLKDLNQTALDRQKRVLVNEVRQAYHDALLARAQIDVARQGLQRAQETFREVSQQVSAGTVPKSERLSAEVERANRETQLVQARSDYASALDGLKQTMGIDADAAIQLTGDLEADQRDQYAEVSVQSAVDRALRNRSDLERARLNAELQEVRKDTEQARYFPTVAAVANLSMSGRVPSDRTSVISDPTDPFEFDTRTRGVFADSYW
;
A
#
# COMPACT_ATOMS: atom_id res chain seq x y z
N MET A 1 -18.99 -45.53 -4.15
CA MET A 1 -19.28 -44.93 -5.44
C MET A 1 -18.01 -44.24 -5.93
N ARG A 2 -17.44 -44.85 -6.96
CA ARG A 2 -16.20 -44.40 -7.63
C ARG A 2 -16.57 -43.36 -8.68
N THR A 3 -15.67 -42.44 -8.88
CA THR A 3 -15.32 -41.63 -10.06
C THR A 3 -15.24 -40.14 -9.76
N SER A 4 -14.02 -39.61 -9.74
CA SER A 4 -13.55 -38.45 -10.50
C SER A 4 -12.23 -37.86 -9.92
N HIS A 5 -11.12 -38.63 -9.97
CA HIS A 5 -9.79 -38.13 -9.66
C HIS A 5 -8.85 -37.97 -10.87
N SER A 6 -9.37 -38.10 -12.11
CA SER A 6 -8.54 -38.12 -13.31
C SER A 6 -8.45 -36.78 -14.08
N SER A 7 -9.15 -35.74 -13.68
CA SER A 7 -9.16 -34.44 -14.40
C SER A 7 -8.19 -33.38 -13.85
N LEU A 8 -7.59 -33.59 -12.69
CA LEU A 8 -6.66 -32.61 -12.08
C LEU A 8 -5.20 -32.77 -12.53
N LEU A 9 -4.82 -33.93 -13.07
CA LEU A 9 -3.45 -34.18 -13.56
C LEU A 9 -3.23 -33.68 -15.00
N ALA A 10 -4.26 -33.50 -15.78
CA ALA A 10 -4.16 -33.03 -17.17
C ALA A 10 -3.99 -31.50 -17.29
N VAL A 11 -4.37 -30.72 -16.28
CA VAL A 11 -4.24 -29.25 -16.28
C VAL A 11 -2.82 -28.82 -15.92
N GLY A 12 -2.08 -29.61 -15.13
CA GLY A 12 -0.72 -29.28 -14.71
C GLY A 12 0.34 -29.38 -15.81
N LEU A 13 0.13 -30.20 -16.81
CA LEU A 13 1.11 -30.43 -17.91
C LEU A 13 0.93 -29.44 -19.09
N ALA A 14 -0.24 -28.86 -19.25
CA ALA A 14 -0.52 -27.89 -20.33
C ALA A 14 0.04 -26.48 -20.02
N VAL A 15 0.25 -26.13 -18.76
CA VAL A 15 0.77 -24.82 -18.36
C VAL A 15 2.29 -24.69 -18.58
N CYS A 16 3.05 -25.80 -18.55
CA CYS A 16 4.49 -25.75 -18.81
C CYS A 16 4.85 -25.51 -20.30
N ALA A 17 3.97 -25.84 -21.24
CA ALA A 17 4.25 -25.70 -22.68
C ALA A 17 3.95 -24.29 -23.24
N CYS A 18 3.13 -23.48 -22.56
CA CYS A 18 2.77 -22.12 -23.01
C CYS A 18 3.69 -21.00 -22.51
N ALA A 19 4.59 -21.26 -21.57
CA ALA A 19 5.49 -20.24 -21.02
C ALA A 19 6.67 -19.87 -21.95
N VAL A 20 6.87 -20.59 -23.04
CA VAL A 20 8.02 -20.38 -23.98
C VAL A 20 7.63 -19.49 -25.17
N LEU A 21 6.35 -19.17 -25.39
CA LEU A 21 5.88 -18.45 -26.59
C LEU A 21 5.29 -17.05 -26.33
N LEU A 22 5.41 -16.50 -25.13
CA LEU A 22 5.07 -15.12 -24.84
C LEU A 22 6.34 -14.32 -24.52
N ALA A 23 7.20 -14.13 -25.54
CA ALA A 23 8.09 -13.00 -25.54
C ALA A 23 7.22 -11.74 -25.67
N PRO A 24 7.14 -10.86 -24.67
CA PRO A 24 6.54 -9.56 -24.89
C PRO A 24 7.39 -8.84 -25.93
N SER A 25 6.78 -8.48 -27.07
CA SER A 25 7.39 -7.52 -27.97
C SER A 25 7.73 -6.30 -27.12
N ALA A 26 9.01 -5.98 -27.02
CA ALA A 26 9.45 -4.77 -26.35
C ALA A 26 8.82 -3.57 -27.04
N ALA A 27 7.78 -3.03 -26.41
CA ALA A 27 7.32 -1.68 -26.75
C ALA A 27 8.51 -0.75 -26.43
N PRO A 28 8.84 0.20 -27.33
CA PRO A 28 9.92 1.14 -27.07
C PRO A 28 9.61 1.88 -25.77
N ALA A 29 10.54 1.84 -24.82
CA ALA A 29 10.47 2.61 -23.61
C ALA A 29 10.32 4.09 -23.98
N GLN A 30 9.20 4.69 -23.63
CA GLN A 30 9.05 6.14 -23.75
C GLN A 30 10.06 6.78 -22.79
N PRO A 31 10.79 7.82 -23.22
CA PRO A 31 11.71 8.52 -22.34
C PRO A 31 10.89 9.11 -21.18
N ILE A 32 11.30 8.78 -19.96
CA ILE A 32 10.78 9.40 -18.75
C ILE A 32 11.21 10.85 -18.80
N GLU A 33 10.29 11.75 -19.14
CA GLU A 33 10.52 13.18 -19.00
C GLU A 33 10.83 13.48 -17.52
N PRO A 34 11.87 14.28 -17.23
CA PRO A 34 12.15 14.69 -15.87
C PRO A 34 10.95 15.46 -15.34
N ILE A 35 10.46 15.06 -14.16
CA ILE A 35 9.42 15.77 -13.42
C ILE A 35 9.95 17.20 -13.22
N ARG A 36 9.46 18.14 -14.04
CA ARG A 36 9.64 19.55 -13.77
C ARG A 36 8.87 19.85 -12.50
N HIS A 37 9.58 20.12 -11.43
CA HIS A 37 9.01 20.85 -10.30
C HIS A 37 8.59 22.23 -10.83
N SER A 38 7.32 22.35 -11.21
CA SER A 38 6.72 23.65 -11.41
C SER A 38 6.50 24.24 -10.00
N ASP A 39 7.43 25.07 -9.58
CA ASP A 39 7.14 26.10 -8.58
C ASP A 39 6.04 26.98 -9.15
N THR A 40 4.80 26.59 -8.87
CA THR A 40 3.66 27.46 -9.08
C THR A 40 2.92 27.51 -7.78
N THR A 41 3.39 28.40 -6.91
CA THR A 41 2.56 29.06 -5.90
C THR A 41 1.53 29.94 -6.63
N ALA A 42 0.61 29.32 -7.33
CA ALA A 42 -0.61 29.96 -7.74
C ALA A 42 -1.68 29.56 -6.70
N HIS A 43 -1.82 30.37 -5.67
CA HIS A 43 -3.06 30.42 -4.92
C HIS A 43 -4.19 30.61 -5.93
N PRO A 44 -5.22 29.76 -5.97
CA PRO A 44 -6.42 30.12 -6.71
C PRO A 44 -7.02 31.33 -5.98
N ASP A 45 -7.07 32.42 -6.73
CA ASP A 45 -7.71 33.66 -6.31
C ASP A 45 -9.20 33.41 -6.08
N THR A 46 -9.56 33.12 -4.82
CA THR A 46 -10.94 32.93 -4.34
C THR A 46 -11.69 34.24 -4.18
N SER A 47 -11.23 35.34 -4.82
CA SER A 47 -11.80 36.67 -4.66
C SER A 47 -12.83 37.07 -5.73
N ARG A 48 -13.31 36.15 -6.60
CA ARG A 48 -14.22 36.51 -7.69
C ARG A 48 -15.71 36.19 -7.53
N ASP A 49 -16.14 35.58 -6.43
CA ASP A 49 -17.58 35.29 -6.23
C ASP A 49 -18.25 36.00 -5.05
N ARG A 50 -17.71 37.14 -4.59
CA ARG A 50 -18.35 37.96 -3.55
C ARG A 50 -19.34 39.01 -4.02
N ALA A 51 -19.75 39.00 -5.28
CA ALA A 51 -20.65 40.02 -5.83
C ALA A 51 -21.90 39.40 -6.46
N SER A 52 -22.71 38.67 -5.70
CA SER A 52 -24.13 38.56 -5.96
C SER A 52 -24.88 38.27 -4.66
N GLY A 53 -25.36 39.29 -4.03
CA GLY A 53 -26.31 39.22 -2.89
C GLY A 53 -27.67 38.65 -3.29
N ARG A 54 -27.69 37.54 -4.05
CA ARG A 54 -28.90 36.72 -4.15
C ARG A 54 -28.97 35.91 -2.88
N ARG A 55 -29.99 36.18 -2.06
CA ARG A 55 -30.47 35.26 -1.04
C ARG A 55 -30.53 33.88 -1.74
N ARG A 56 -29.58 32.98 -1.46
CA ARG A 56 -29.66 31.59 -1.90
C ARG A 56 -30.88 31.04 -1.16
N SER A 57 -32.03 30.97 -1.84
CA SER A 57 -33.17 30.19 -1.37
C SER A 57 -32.61 28.77 -1.23
N GLY A 58 -32.64 28.24 0.02
CA GLY A 58 -32.11 26.93 0.32
C GLY A 58 -32.73 25.88 -0.61
N THR A 59 -31.93 24.92 -1.07
CA THR A 59 -32.44 23.82 -1.85
C THR A 59 -33.46 23.04 -1.06
N PRO A 60 -34.70 22.85 -1.55
CA PRO A 60 -35.68 22.05 -0.86
C PRO A 60 -35.16 20.62 -0.72
N LEU A 61 -35.18 20.11 0.51
CA LEU A 61 -34.62 18.80 0.86
C LEU A 61 -35.72 17.96 1.51
N SER A 62 -36.05 16.82 0.87
CA SER A 62 -36.93 15.83 1.49
C SER A 62 -36.10 14.79 2.28
N VAL A 63 -36.74 13.96 3.08
CA VAL A 63 -36.07 12.86 3.80
C VAL A 63 -35.40 11.88 2.84
N THR A 64 -36.02 11.61 1.69
CA THR A 64 -35.45 10.72 0.65
C THR A 64 -34.23 11.32 -0.01
N ASP A 65 -34.26 12.61 -0.34
CA ASP A 65 -33.14 13.31 -0.94
C ASP A 65 -31.96 13.40 0.05
N ALA A 66 -32.26 13.68 1.34
CA ALA A 66 -31.25 13.70 2.40
C ALA A 66 -30.54 12.36 2.55
N ILE A 67 -31.28 11.24 2.49
CA ILE A 67 -30.71 9.89 2.51
C ILE A 67 -29.83 9.64 1.28
N GLN A 68 -30.28 10.03 0.10
CA GLN A 68 -29.50 9.82 -1.11
C GLN A 68 -28.18 10.59 -1.07
N VAL A 69 -28.23 11.86 -0.72
CA VAL A 69 -27.01 12.70 -0.55
C VAL A 69 -26.06 12.08 0.49
N ALA A 70 -26.59 11.62 1.62
CA ALA A 70 -25.79 10.99 2.65
C ALA A 70 -25.09 9.70 2.17
N LEU A 71 -25.77 8.87 1.36
CA LEU A 71 -25.19 7.65 0.79
C LEU A 71 -24.08 7.95 -0.23
N GLU A 72 -24.11 9.11 -0.87
CA GLU A 72 -23.10 9.54 -1.87
C GLU A 72 -21.92 10.26 -1.20
N GLU A 73 -22.18 11.12 -0.18
CA GLU A 73 -21.20 12.06 0.35
C GLU A 73 -20.62 11.68 1.73
N SER A 74 -21.25 10.75 2.46
CA SER A 74 -20.82 10.42 3.83
C SER A 74 -19.39 9.84 3.87
N TYR A 75 -18.54 10.47 4.68
CA TYR A 75 -17.17 10.01 4.93
C TYR A 75 -17.13 8.64 5.63
N SER A 76 -18.04 8.37 6.56
CA SER A 76 -18.09 7.09 7.26
C SER A 76 -18.40 5.92 6.33
N LEU A 77 -19.21 6.14 5.30
CA LEU A 77 -19.51 5.13 4.29
C LEU A 77 -18.33 4.92 3.34
N ARG A 78 -17.65 6.01 2.94
CA ARG A 78 -16.43 5.93 2.09
C ARG A 78 -15.33 5.14 2.78
N ASP A 79 -15.14 5.30 4.08
CA ASP A 79 -14.14 4.56 4.86
C ASP A 79 -14.40 3.05 4.79
N VAL A 80 -15.62 2.60 5.06
CA VAL A 80 -15.98 1.18 4.97
C VAL A 80 -15.93 0.64 3.53
N GLN A 81 -16.19 1.48 2.51
CA GLN A 81 -15.99 1.10 1.11
C GLN A 81 -14.51 0.86 0.77
N LEU A 82 -13.60 1.65 1.36
CA LEU A 82 -12.15 1.43 1.22
C LEU A 82 -11.72 0.12 1.87
N ASP A 83 -12.33 -0.27 3.00
CA ASP A 83 -12.06 -1.57 3.63
C ASP A 83 -12.43 -2.76 2.72
N VAL A 84 -13.53 -2.65 1.97
CA VAL A 84 -13.91 -3.66 0.96
C VAL A 84 -12.87 -3.72 -0.16
N ARG A 85 -12.41 -2.56 -0.67
CA ARG A 85 -11.36 -2.51 -1.70
C ARG A 85 -10.03 -3.06 -1.19
N ASN A 86 -9.68 -2.77 0.06
CA ASN A 86 -8.51 -3.32 0.71
C ASN A 86 -8.59 -4.86 0.83
N ALA A 87 -9.78 -5.39 1.10
CA ALA A 87 -10.00 -6.83 1.11
C ALA A 87 -9.81 -7.46 -0.27
N ASP A 88 -10.27 -6.81 -1.35
CA ASP A 88 -10.01 -7.24 -2.73
C ASP A 88 -8.51 -7.27 -3.05
N ALA A 89 -7.75 -6.25 -2.65
CA ALA A 89 -6.30 -6.23 -2.81
C ALA A 89 -5.60 -7.34 -2.00
N ARG A 90 -6.12 -7.68 -0.81
CA ARG A 90 -5.62 -8.81 -0.02
C ARG A 90 -5.87 -10.15 -0.69
N ILE A 91 -7.03 -10.35 -1.35
CA ILE A 91 -7.30 -11.55 -2.15
C ILE A 91 -6.28 -11.66 -3.29
N GLN A 92 -6.03 -10.58 -4.03
CA GLN A 92 -5.02 -10.55 -5.10
C GLN A 92 -3.61 -10.86 -4.56
N SER A 93 -3.25 -10.29 -3.41
CA SER A 93 -1.97 -10.56 -2.74
C SER A 93 -1.85 -12.02 -2.27
N ALA A 94 -2.94 -12.62 -1.80
CA ALA A 94 -2.97 -14.03 -1.41
C ALA A 94 -2.76 -14.95 -2.63
N TRP A 95 -3.42 -14.67 -3.75
CA TRP A 95 -3.20 -15.35 -5.02
C TRP A 95 -1.79 -15.15 -5.57
N GLY A 96 -1.22 -13.95 -5.41
CA GLY A 96 0.14 -13.63 -5.82
C GLY A 96 1.20 -14.57 -5.23
N ARG A 97 0.96 -15.15 -4.06
CA ARG A 97 1.86 -16.14 -3.44
C ARG A 97 1.86 -17.50 -4.15
N LEU A 98 0.84 -17.75 -4.95
CA LEU A 98 0.70 -18.98 -5.74
C LEU A 98 1.22 -18.79 -7.17
N TYR A 99 1.41 -17.55 -7.63
CA TYR A 99 1.94 -17.25 -8.96
C TYR A 99 3.46 -17.43 -9.03
N PRO A 100 4.03 -17.59 -10.25
CA PRO A 100 5.47 -17.57 -10.45
C PRO A 100 6.08 -16.26 -9.93
N GLN A 101 7.13 -16.37 -9.12
CA GLN A 101 7.91 -15.24 -8.62
C GLN A 101 9.24 -15.22 -9.33
N LEU A 102 9.58 -14.10 -9.94
CA LEU A 102 10.85 -13.88 -10.61
C LEU A 102 11.61 -12.79 -9.85
N ASP A 103 12.74 -13.18 -9.26
CA ASP A 103 13.64 -12.28 -8.56
C ASP A 103 14.89 -12.06 -9.42
N ALA A 104 15.27 -10.83 -9.64
CA ALA A 104 16.51 -10.44 -10.30
C ALA A 104 17.39 -9.69 -9.30
N THR A 105 18.63 -10.17 -9.12
CA THR A 105 19.60 -9.52 -8.24
C THR A 105 20.87 -9.22 -9.01
N GLY A 106 21.42 -8.02 -8.83
CA GLY A 106 22.71 -7.62 -9.38
C GLY A 106 23.57 -7.01 -8.28
N ASN A 107 24.79 -7.47 -8.16
CA ASN A 107 25.73 -6.93 -7.21
C ASN A 107 27.07 -6.64 -7.89
N TYR A 108 27.59 -5.44 -7.65
CA TYR A 108 28.93 -5.03 -8.07
C TYR A 108 29.75 -4.69 -6.82
N THR A 109 30.90 -5.36 -6.69
CA THR A 109 31.81 -5.11 -5.58
C THR A 109 33.15 -4.64 -6.14
N ARG A 110 33.61 -3.49 -5.70
CA ARG A 110 34.95 -2.99 -5.97
C ARG A 110 35.79 -3.05 -4.70
N ASN A 111 36.85 -3.87 -4.74
CA ASN A 111 37.82 -3.96 -3.67
C ASN A 111 38.92 -2.91 -3.87
N ILE A 112 38.93 -1.87 -3.04
CA ILE A 112 39.95 -0.80 -3.10
C ILE A 112 41.32 -1.32 -2.66
N ARG A 113 41.31 -2.24 -1.70
CA ARG A 113 42.52 -2.96 -1.24
C ARG A 113 42.13 -4.44 -1.08
N THR A 114 42.82 -5.28 -1.78
CA THR A 114 42.71 -6.74 -1.60
C THR A 114 43.78 -7.17 -0.61
N ALA A 115 43.39 -7.92 0.41
CA ALA A 115 44.36 -8.53 1.31
C ALA A 115 45.22 -9.49 0.52
N ASN A 116 46.54 -9.31 0.59
CA ASN A 116 47.49 -10.28 0.06
C ASN A 116 47.95 -11.19 1.21
N PRO A 117 47.44 -12.42 1.32
CA PRO A 117 47.79 -13.34 2.40
C PRO A 117 49.29 -13.75 2.34
N PHE A 118 49.94 -13.42 1.24
CA PHE A 118 51.36 -13.76 1.00
C PHE A 118 52.25 -12.50 1.03
N ALA A 119 51.72 -11.35 1.46
CA ALA A 119 52.51 -10.13 1.60
C ALA A 119 53.62 -10.36 2.64
N GLY A 120 54.85 -10.33 2.22
CA GLY A 120 56.02 -10.55 3.09
C GLY A 120 56.52 -12.00 3.17
N SER A 121 55.89 -12.95 2.49
CA SER A 121 56.42 -14.31 2.29
C SER A 121 57.01 -14.43 0.89
N ASP A 122 58.19 -15.01 0.75
CA ASP A 122 58.85 -15.24 -0.56
C ASP A 122 58.22 -16.43 -1.29
N VAL A 123 56.91 -16.46 -1.39
CA VAL A 123 56.13 -17.51 -2.07
C VAL A 123 56.17 -17.38 -3.59
N THR A 124 56.79 -16.35 -4.16
CA THR A 124 57.03 -16.23 -5.58
C THR A 124 57.80 -17.46 -6.10
N GLY A 125 58.65 -18.08 -5.27
CA GLY A 125 59.35 -19.32 -5.57
C GLY A 125 58.48 -20.59 -5.59
N LEU A 126 57.33 -20.60 -4.89
CA LEU A 126 56.45 -21.76 -4.84
C LEU A 126 55.53 -21.88 -6.07
N PHE A 127 55.18 -20.76 -6.70
CA PHE A 127 54.30 -20.71 -7.87
C PHE A 127 55.01 -20.43 -9.18
N SER A 128 56.21 -19.88 -9.14
CA SER A 128 57.14 -19.78 -10.28
C SER A 128 58.11 -20.95 -10.25
N GLY A 129 57.60 -22.14 -10.48
CA GLY A 129 58.26 -23.44 -10.34
C GLY A 129 59.64 -23.63 -11.00
N GLY A 130 60.58 -22.70 -10.81
CA GLY A 130 61.81 -22.80 -11.59
C GLY A 130 63.10 -22.40 -10.89
N GLY A 131 63.07 -21.57 -9.85
CA GLY A 131 64.33 -20.92 -9.44
C GLY A 131 65.40 -21.83 -8.81
N ALA A 132 65.03 -22.77 -7.99
CA ALA A 132 65.99 -23.65 -7.30
C ALA A 132 66.28 -24.90 -8.10
N SER A 133 65.30 -25.50 -8.75
CA SER A 133 65.47 -26.67 -9.63
C SER A 133 66.26 -26.31 -10.90
N GLU A 134 65.99 -25.17 -11.51
CA GLU A 134 66.75 -24.67 -12.66
C GLU A 134 68.22 -24.37 -12.28
N TRP A 135 68.45 -23.80 -11.11
CA TRP A 135 69.79 -23.56 -10.59
C TRP A 135 70.56 -24.88 -10.31
N VAL A 136 69.89 -25.85 -9.71
CA VAL A 136 70.44 -27.16 -9.47
C VAL A 136 70.81 -27.83 -10.83
N THR A 137 69.89 -27.82 -11.78
CA THR A 137 70.11 -28.37 -13.10
C THR A 137 71.28 -27.70 -13.83
N PHE A 138 71.35 -26.35 -13.80
CA PHE A 138 72.48 -25.63 -14.41
C PHE A 138 73.80 -26.01 -13.76
N ASN A 139 73.89 -26.03 -12.42
CA ASN A 139 75.11 -26.37 -11.71
C ASN A 139 75.57 -27.84 -11.92
N GLU A 140 74.64 -28.76 -12.05
CA GLU A 140 74.98 -30.14 -12.36
C GLU A 140 75.51 -30.27 -13.83
N GLN A 141 74.90 -29.53 -14.76
CA GLN A 141 75.47 -29.47 -16.13
C GLN A 141 76.83 -28.81 -16.14
N ALA A 142 77.03 -27.70 -15.46
CA ALA A 142 78.32 -26.99 -15.35
C ALA A 142 79.44 -27.83 -14.74
N ARG A 143 79.11 -28.83 -13.92
CA ARG A 143 80.05 -29.74 -13.34
C ARG A 143 80.46 -30.86 -14.32
N THR A 144 79.55 -31.20 -15.24
CA THR A 144 79.70 -32.41 -16.10
C THR A 144 80.01 -32.14 -17.54
N ASP A 145 79.86 -30.88 -18.04
CA ASP A 145 80.02 -30.51 -19.43
C ASP A 145 81.45 -30.26 -19.88
N GLY A 146 82.39 -30.17 -18.90
CA GLY A 146 83.78 -29.91 -19.16
C GLY A 146 84.12 -28.59 -19.84
N ASN A 147 83.20 -27.64 -19.82
CA ASN A 147 83.31 -26.33 -20.43
C ASN A 147 83.70 -25.25 -19.35
N PRO A 148 84.93 -24.66 -19.45
CA PRO A 148 85.39 -23.73 -18.48
C PRO A 148 84.55 -22.41 -18.39
N ASN A 149 83.68 -22.19 -19.36
CA ASN A 149 82.77 -21.02 -19.33
C ASN A 149 81.46 -21.26 -18.61
N THR A 150 81.21 -22.48 -18.15
CA THR A 150 79.97 -22.85 -17.45
C THR A 150 80.24 -23.33 -16.02
N ASP A 151 81.22 -22.75 -15.36
CA ASP A 151 81.47 -23.04 -13.92
C ASP A 151 80.25 -22.95 -13.03
N PRO A 152 80.14 -23.84 -12.04
CA PRO A 152 79.09 -23.78 -11.05
C PRO A 152 79.06 -22.41 -10.32
N ILE A 153 77.90 -21.82 -10.26
CA ILE A 153 77.70 -20.51 -9.67
C ILE A 153 76.75 -20.55 -8.46
N THR A 154 76.81 -19.55 -7.60
CA THR A 154 75.88 -19.46 -6.50
C THR A 154 74.45 -19.15 -6.96
N ILE A 155 73.47 -19.47 -6.14
CA ILE A 155 72.07 -19.21 -6.48
C ILE A 155 71.77 -17.73 -6.68
N GLU A 156 72.52 -16.88 -5.99
CA GLU A 156 72.40 -15.41 -6.09
C GLU A 156 72.96 -14.90 -7.43
N GLU A 157 74.09 -15.46 -7.88
CA GLU A 157 74.69 -15.15 -9.18
C GLU A 157 73.78 -15.69 -10.32
N PHE A 158 73.23 -16.89 -10.17
CA PHE A 158 72.29 -17.44 -11.10
C PHE A 158 71.05 -16.55 -11.26
N ARG A 159 70.48 -16.11 -10.17
CA ARG A 159 69.33 -15.19 -10.19
C ARG A 159 69.69 -13.85 -10.84
N ARG A 160 70.91 -13.33 -10.59
CA ARG A 160 71.40 -12.07 -11.18
C ARG A 160 71.47 -12.20 -12.69
N ARG A 161 72.10 -13.26 -13.19
CA ARG A 161 72.25 -13.56 -14.62
C ARG A 161 70.88 -13.80 -15.29
N GLN A 162 69.99 -14.51 -14.63
CA GLN A 162 68.64 -14.73 -15.12
C GLN A 162 67.85 -13.39 -15.21
N GLN A 163 67.99 -12.52 -14.25
CA GLN A 163 67.38 -11.19 -14.30
C GLN A 163 67.99 -10.29 -15.38
N ALA A 164 69.29 -10.36 -15.57
CA ALA A 164 69.96 -9.63 -16.64
C ALA A 164 69.54 -10.11 -18.01
N GLY A 165 69.49 -11.42 -18.24
CA GLY A 165 69.02 -12.01 -19.50
C GLY A 165 67.55 -11.73 -19.82
N ARG A 166 66.71 -11.66 -18.79
CA ARG A 166 65.30 -11.23 -18.95
C ARG A 166 65.17 -9.78 -19.37
N ARG A 167 66.02 -8.87 -18.80
CA ARG A 167 66.04 -7.46 -19.19
C ARG A 167 66.53 -7.27 -20.62
N GLU A 168 67.55 -8.01 -21.01
CA GLU A 168 68.13 -7.97 -22.35
C GLU A 168 67.15 -8.52 -23.41
N ALA A 169 66.37 -9.52 -23.03
CA ALA A 169 65.31 -10.09 -23.87
C ALA A 169 64.03 -9.20 -23.89
N GLY A 170 64.06 -8.02 -23.27
CA GLY A 170 62.88 -7.15 -23.21
C GLY A 170 61.74 -7.69 -22.32
N ILE A 171 62.00 -8.78 -21.59
CA ILE A 171 61.06 -9.33 -20.61
C ILE A 171 61.24 -8.49 -19.33
N THR A 172 60.55 -7.39 -19.24
CA THR A 172 60.41 -6.70 -17.95
C THR A 172 59.83 -7.75 -16.98
N PRO A 173 60.48 -7.95 -15.80
CA PRO A 173 59.83 -8.65 -14.74
C PRO A 173 58.49 -7.91 -14.56
N GLY A 174 57.42 -8.55 -14.93
CA GLY A 174 56.14 -7.95 -14.73
C GLY A 174 56.12 -7.41 -13.32
N SER A 175 55.66 -6.23 -13.13
CA SER A 175 55.30 -5.67 -11.82
C SER A 175 54.21 -6.53 -11.16
N GLY A 176 54.31 -7.81 -11.34
CA GLY A 176 53.49 -8.88 -10.87
C GLY A 176 53.75 -9.28 -9.43
N GLY A 177 54.07 -8.30 -8.58
CA GLY A 177 53.76 -8.43 -7.15
C GLY A 177 52.27 -8.32 -6.92
N GLY A 178 51.48 -8.43 -7.99
CA GLY A 178 50.03 -8.46 -7.90
C GLY A 178 49.56 -9.74 -7.19
N ASN A 179 48.76 -9.59 -6.22
CA ASN A 179 48.09 -10.69 -5.55
C ASN A 179 47.30 -11.52 -6.60
N PRO A 180 47.78 -12.76 -6.94
CA PRO A 180 47.11 -13.60 -7.97
C PRO A 180 45.71 -13.99 -7.59
N PHE A 181 45.35 -13.81 -6.30
CA PHE A 181 44.01 -14.03 -5.74
C PHE A 181 43.24 -12.72 -5.56
N GLY A 182 43.85 -11.56 -5.83
CA GLY A 182 43.22 -10.25 -5.69
C GLY A 182 42.28 -9.95 -6.84
N VAL A 183 41.01 -9.89 -6.56
CA VAL A 183 39.97 -9.45 -7.49
C VAL A 183 39.57 -8.04 -7.17
N ALA A 184 39.89 -7.07 -8.03
CA ALA A 184 39.54 -5.68 -7.81
C ALA A 184 38.06 -5.42 -8.05
N ASN A 185 37.52 -6.01 -9.10
CA ASN A 185 36.11 -5.80 -9.48
C ASN A 185 35.43 -7.16 -9.65
N GLN A 186 34.27 -7.30 -9.02
CA GLN A 186 33.45 -8.51 -9.08
C GLN A 186 32.01 -8.13 -9.38
N PHE A 187 31.44 -8.78 -10.39
CA PHE A 187 30.03 -8.71 -10.74
C PHE A 187 29.36 -10.04 -10.41
N THR A 188 28.20 -9.98 -9.81
CA THR A 188 27.33 -11.14 -9.66
C THR A 188 25.92 -10.74 -10.06
N GLY A 189 25.35 -11.48 -10.99
CA GLY A 189 23.94 -11.35 -11.38
C GLY A 189 23.24 -12.68 -11.13
N ALA A 190 22.03 -12.66 -10.61
CA ALA A 190 21.23 -13.87 -10.49
C ALA A 190 19.77 -13.59 -10.83
N LEU A 191 19.18 -14.52 -11.58
CA LEU A 191 17.75 -14.60 -11.81
C LEU A 191 17.24 -15.87 -11.12
N ARG A 192 16.23 -15.71 -10.31
CA ARG A 192 15.60 -16.81 -9.60
C ARG A 192 14.11 -16.83 -9.92
N LEU A 193 13.65 -17.92 -10.54
CA LEU A 193 12.25 -18.22 -10.75
C LEU A 193 11.79 -19.22 -9.69
N ARG A 194 10.74 -18.88 -8.97
CA ARG A 194 10.11 -19.79 -8.01
C ARG A 194 8.62 -19.90 -8.32
N GLN A 195 8.14 -21.12 -8.54
CA GLN A 195 6.74 -21.45 -8.72
C GLN A 195 6.26 -22.34 -7.58
N THR A 196 5.31 -21.84 -6.79
CA THR A 196 4.63 -22.65 -5.78
C THR A 196 3.67 -23.61 -6.50
N LEU A 197 3.90 -24.92 -6.34
CA LEU A 197 3.03 -25.97 -6.90
C LEU A 197 1.97 -26.42 -5.88
N TYR A 198 2.37 -26.51 -4.62
CA TYR A 198 1.46 -26.81 -3.52
C TYR A 198 1.90 -26.09 -2.25
N ASN A 199 1.00 -25.37 -1.63
CA ASN A 199 1.18 -24.76 -0.32
C ASN A 199 -0.19 -24.63 0.35
N GLY A 200 -0.48 -25.52 1.30
CA GLY A 200 -1.76 -25.54 2.01
C GLY A 200 -2.05 -24.24 2.76
N GLN A 201 -1.03 -23.59 3.33
CA GLN A 201 -1.19 -22.31 4.01
C GLN A 201 -1.59 -21.18 3.04
N ALA A 202 -1.01 -21.17 1.84
CA ALA A 202 -1.35 -20.17 0.83
C ALA A 202 -2.79 -20.35 0.32
N ILE A 203 -3.25 -21.61 0.18
CA ILE A 203 -4.63 -21.92 -0.20
C ILE A 203 -5.59 -21.47 0.90
N ALA A 204 -5.31 -21.80 2.17
CA ALA A 204 -6.11 -21.36 3.30
C ALA A 204 -6.12 -19.83 3.44
N ALA A 205 -4.99 -19.16 3.13
CA ALA A 205 -4.91 -17.69 3.14
C ALA A 205 -5.81 -17.05 2.07
N VAL A 206 -5.97 -17.68 0.89
CA VAL A 206 -6.92 -17.22 -0.13
C VAL A 206 -8.37 -17.34 0.37
N GLN A 207 -8.73 -18.48 0.98
CA GLN A 207 -10.06 -18.66 1.57
C GLN A 207 -10.32 -17.64 2.67
N GLY A 208 -9.36 -17.43 3.58
CA GLY A 208 -9.47 -16.43 4.64
C GLY A 208 -9.61 -14.99 4.12
N ALA A 209 -8.94 -14.66 3.01
CA ALA A 209 -9.07 -13.37 2.38
C ALA A 209 -10.47 -13.17 1.75
N GLN A 210 -11.09 -14.23 1.22
CA GLN A 210 -12.45 -14.21 0.71
C GLN A 210 -13.45 -14.01 1.86
N THR A 211 -13.39 -14.81 2.92
CA THR A 211 -14.24 -14.64 4.11
C THR A 211 -14.10 -13.25 4.73
N LEU A 212 -12.88 -12.67 4.74
CA LEU A 212 -12.65 -11.29 5.18
C LEU A 212 -13.34 -10.27 4.27
N LYS A 213 -13.36 -10.49 2.95
CA LYS A 213 -14.12 -9.64 2.02
C LYS A 213 -15.61 -9.69 2.33
N ASP A 214 -16.18 -10.87 2.53
CA ASP A 214 -17.60 -11.06 2.84
C ASP A 214 -17.96 -10.39 4.18
N LEU A 215 -17.04 -10.43 5.16
CA LEU A 215 -17.17 -9.73 6.43
C LEU A 215 -17.23 -8.21 6.24
N ASN A 216 -16.34 -7.65 5.41
CA ASN A 216 -16.31 -6.22 5.11
C ASN A 216 -17.52 -5.78 4.28
N GLN A 217 -17.98 -6.62 3.36
CA GLN A 217 -19.22 -6.39 2.60
C GLN A 217 -20.44 -6.31 3.53
N THR A 218 -20.54 -7.27 4.47
CA THR A 218 -21.61 -7.25 5.49
C THR A 218 -21.51 -6.02 6.40
N ALA A 219 -20.30 -5.58 6.72
CA ALA A 219 -20.08 -4.34 7.48
C ALA A 219 -20.53 -3.11 6.68
N LEU A 220 -20.26 -3.06 5.37
CA LEU A 220 -20.71 -1.99 4.48
C LEU A 220 -22.25 -1.91 4.41
N ASP A 221 -22.92 -3.05 4.25
CA ASP A 221 -24.39 -3.08 4.20
C ASP A 221 -25.02 -2.68 5.54
N ARG A 222 -24.37 -3.01 6.66
CA ARG A 222 -24.76 -2.53 7.96
C ARG A 222 -24.59 -1.00 8.06
N GLN A 223 -23.44 -0.47 7.66
CA GLN A 223 -23.15 0.96 7.73
C GLN A 223 -24.14 1.77 6.90
N LYS A 224 -24.52 1.30 5.70
CA LYS A 224 -25.59 1.93 4.91
C LYS A 224 -26.90 2.04 5.69
N ARG A 225 -27.33 0.94 6.35
CA ARG A 225 -28.59 0.94 7.14
C ARG A 225 -28.50 1.84 8.37
N VAL A 226 -27.37 1.86 9.05
CA VAL A 226 -27.11 2.75 10.18
C VAL A 226 -27.18 4.19 9.73
N LEU A 227 -26.47 4.56 8.68
CA LEU A 227 -26.47 5.91 8.11
C LEU A 227 -27.88 6.37 7.70
N VAL A 228 -28.66 5.52 7.01
CA VAL A 228 -30.04 5.82 6.64
C VAL A 228 -30.90 6.11 7.87
N ASN A 229 -30.70 5.36 8.95
CA ASN A 229 -31.45 5.58 10.19
C ASN A 229 -31.02 6.87 10.90
N GLU A 230 -29.72 7.15 10.98
CA GLU A 230 -29.16 8.36 11.55
C GLU A 230 -29.64 9.63 10.80
N VAL A 231 -29.63 9.59 9.46
CA VAL A 231 -30.15 10.69 8.64
C VAL A 231 -31.64 10.91 8.87
N ARG A 232 -32.44 9.83 8.91
CA ARG A 232 -33.87 9.93 9.23
C ARG A 232 -34.10 10.59 10.60
N GLN A 233 -33.37 10.12 11.60
CA GLN A 233 -33.48 10.66 12.94
C GLN A 233 -33.12 12.15 12.97
N ALA A 234 -31.94 12.53 12.47
CA ALA A 234 -31.49 13.92 12.42
C ALA A 234 -32.44 14.80 11.61
N TYR A 235 -33.05 14.29 10.53
CA TYR A 235 -34.05 15.01 9.75
C TYR A 235 -35.32 15.29 10.55
N HIS A 236 -35.85 14.29 11.25
CA HIS A 236 -37.04 14.44 12.08
C HIS A 236 -36.78 15.33 13.32
N ASP A 237 -35.58 15.25 13.92
CA ASP A 237 -35.17 16.12 15.00
C ASP A 237 -35.13 17.60 14.55
N ALA A 238 -34.63 17.84 13.33
CA ALA A 238 -34.65 19.20 12.76
C ALA A 238 -36.07 19.69 12.42
N LEU A 239 -36.96 18.82 11.93
CA LEU A 239 -38.38 19.16 11.74
C LEU A 239 -39.07 19.47 13.06
N LEU A 240 -38.80 18.71 14.12
CA LEU A 240 -39.34 18.94 15.47
C LEU A 240 -38.87 20.29 16.00
N ALA A 241 -37.56 20.58 15.89
CA ALA A 241 -37.04 21.89 16.32
C ALA A 241 -37.65 23.06 15.53
N ARG A 242 -37.93 22.88 14.23
CA ARG A 242 -38.66 23.87 13.42
C ARG A 242 -40.09 24.10 13.95
N ALA A 243 -40.83 23.03 14.26
CA ALA A 243 -42.15 23.11 14.82
C ALA A 243 -42.17 23.83 16.20
N GLN A 244 -41.12 23.61 17.01
CA GLN A 244 -40.96 24.31 18.29
C GLN A 244 -40.81 25.83 18.15
N ILE A 245 -40.20 26.31 17.05
CA ILE A 245 -40.16 27.76 16.76
C ILE A 245 -41.58 28.32 16.60
N ASP A 246 -42.46 27.61 15.89
CA ASP A 246 -43.83 28.07 15.66
C ASP A 246 -44.66 28.08 16.96
N VAL A 247 -44.46 27.08 17.83
CA VAL A 247 -45.05 27.03 19.16
C VAL A 247 -44.55 28.21 20.04
N ALA A 248 -43.23 28.45 20.05
CA ALA A 248 -42.64 29.55 20.82
C ALA A 248 -43.09 30.92 20.28
N ARG A 249 -43.23 31.09 18.96
CA ARG A 249 -43.75 32.31 18.33
C ARG A 249 -45.20 32.60 18.75
N GLN A 250 -46.07 31.59 18.72
CA GLN A 250 -47.45 31.70 19.18
C GLN A 250 -47.52 32.01 20.69
N GLY A 251 -46.60 31.39 21.48
CA GLY A 251 -46.50 31.70 22.93
C GLY A 251 -46.12 33.16 23.18
N LEU A 252 -45.15 33.68 22.44
CA LEU A 252 -44.76 35.09 22.52
C LEU A 252 -45.90 36.03 22.10
N GLN A 253 -46.59 35.68 21.01
CA GLN A 253 -47.75 36.50 20.56
C GLN A 253 -48.83 36.60 21.66
N ARG A 254 -49.21 35.46 22.25
CA ARG A 254 -50.21 35.50 23.39
C ARG A 254 -49.69 36.31 24.56
N ALA A 255 -48.44 36.19 24.96
CA ALA A 255 -47.89 37.00 26.05
C ALA A 255 -47.82 38.48 25.70
N GLN A 256 -47.58 38.85 24.44
CA GLN A 256 -47.67 40.24 23.99
C GLN A 256 -49.11 40.82 24.07
N GLU A 257 -50.08 40.00 23.66
CA GLU A 257 -51.51 40.37 23.74
C GLU A 257 -51.91 40.55 25.21
N THR A 258 -51.61 39.65 26.13
CA THR A 258 -51.83 39.73 27.56
C THR A 258 -51.19 41.00 28.18
N PHE A 259 -49.94 41.28 27.82
CA PHE A 259 -49.21 42.45 28.28
C PHE A 259 -49.91 43.76 27.84
N ARG A 260 -50.43 43.86 26.62
CA ARG A 260 -51.16 44.98 26.09
C ARG A 260 -52.46 45.17 26.87
N GLU A 261 -53.22 44.10 27.09
CA GLU A 261 -54.45 44.09 27.80
C GLU A 261 -54.31 44.57 29.30
N VAL A 262 -53.34 43.91 30.00
CA VAL A 262 -53.01 44.28 31.38
C VAL A 262 -52.52 45.74 31.48
N SER A 263 -51.75 46.23 30.52
CA SER A 263 -51.27 47.60 30.47
C SER A 263 -52.44 48.63 30.33
N GLN A 264 -53.48 48.31 29.55
CA GLN A 264 -54.66 49.09 29.40
C GLN A 264 -55.49 49.11 30.72
N GLN A 265 -55.62 47.95 31.37
CA GLN A 265 -56.32 47.82 32.64
C GLN A 265 -55.65 48.60 33.78
N VAL A 266 -54.31 48.59 33.83
CA VAL A 266 -53.51 49.38 34.77
C VAL A 266 -53.68 50.87 34.50
N SER A 267 -53.69 51.29 33.21
CA SER A 267 -53.95 52.71 32.87
C SER A 267 -55.36 53.18 33.21
N ALA A 268 -56.36 52.31 33.19
CA ALA A 268 -57.72 52.53 33.61
C ALA A 268 -57.89 52.45 35.15
N GLY A 269 -56.86 52.07 35.91
CA GLY A 269 -56.90 51.97 37.38
C GLY A 269 -57.60 50.71 37.90
N THR A 270 -57.91 49.73 37.06
CA THR A 270 -58.68 48.52 37.41
C THR A 270 -57.84 47.38 37.97
N VAL A 271 -56.52 47.39 37.73
CA VAL A 271 -55.54 46.37 38.24
C VAL A 271 -54.28 47.06 38.78
N PRO A 272 -53.51 46.40 39.71
CA PRO A 272 -52.31 46.98 40.31
C PRO A 272 -51.13 46.99 39.28
N LYS A 273 -50.20 47.94 39.51
CA LYS A 273 -48.97 48.02 38.63
C LYS A 273 -48.12 46.78 38.69
N SER A 274 -48.16 45.94 39.73
CA SER A 274 -47.48 44.67 39.86
C SER A 274 -47.91 43.69 38.76
N GLU A 275 -49.17 43.65 38.36
CA GLU A 275 -49.67 42.79 37.30
C GLU A 275 -49.05 43.13 35.94
N ARG A 276 -48.84 44.41 35.62
CA ARG A 276 -48.14 44.83 34.42
C ARG A 276 -46.67 44.33 34.42
N LEU A 277 -45.97 44.43 35.58
CA LEU A 277 -44.58 43.94 35.69
C LEU A 277 -44.51 42.42 35.51
N SER A 278 -45.48 41.69 36.11
CA SER A 278 -45.57 40.24 35.91
C SER A 278 -45.79 39.87 34.45
N ALA A 279 -46.66 40.53 33.73
CA ALA A 279 -46.96 40.35 32.34
C ALA A 279 -45.74 40.74 31.46
N GLU A 280 -44.94 41.74 31.83
CA GLU A 280 -43.77 42.20 31.20
C GLU A 280 -42.65 41.13 31.32
N VAL A 281 -42.46 40.56 32.50
CA VAL A 281 -41.48 39.45 32.72
C VAL A 281 -41.88 38.21 31.93
N GLU A 282 -43.15 37.82 31.88
CA GLU A 282 -43.63 36.69 31.10
C GLU A 282 -43.38 36.92 29.62
N ARG A 283 -43.64 38.09 29.07
CA ARG A 283 -43.33 38.43 27.67
C ARG A 283 -41.84 38.29 27.40
N ALA A 284 -40.96 38.82 28.28
CA ALA A 284 -39.49 38.70 28.12
C ALA A 284 -39.02 37.24 28.17
N ASN A 285 -39.62 36.43 29.07
CA ASN A 285 -39.32 34.99 29.12
C ASN A 285 -39.72 34.29 27.83
N ARG A 286 -40.88 34.59 27.24
CA ARG A 286 -41.31 34.02 25.95
C ARG A 286 -40.43 34.46 24.76
N GLU A 287 -39.93 35.69 24.80
CA GLU A 287 -38.98 36.18 23.80
C GLU A 287 -37.68 35.40 23.87
N THR A 288 -37.16 35.15 25.08
CA THR A 288 -35.96 34.30 25.28
C THR A 288 -36.19 32.87 24.79
N GLN A 289 -37.38 32.29 25.07
CA GLN A 289 -37.74 30.96 24.57
C GLN A 289 -37.75 30.88 23.04
N LEU A 290 -38.21 31.92 22.35
CA LEU A 290 -38.19 31.98 20.88
C LEU A 290 -36.76 32.06 20.35
N VAL A 291 -35.88 32.84 21.00
CA VAL A 291 -34.44 32.89 20.61
C VAL A 291 -33.79 31.53 20.80
N GLN A 292 -34.06 30.85 21.92
CA GLN A 292 -33.54 29.50 22.17
C GLN A 292 -34.04 28.50 21.11
N ALA A 293 -35.35 28.47 20.82
CA ALA A 293 -35.90 27.56 19.80
C ALA A 293 -35.28 27.76 18.42
N ARG A 294 -34.92 29.00 18.03
CA ARG A 294 -34.21 29.29 16.79
C ARG A 294 -32.79 28.77 16.80
N SER A 295 -32.09 28.89 17.94
CA SER A 295 -30.73 28.36 18.11
C SER A 295 -30.74 26.83 18.04
N ASP A 296 -31.70 26.17 18.67
CA ASP A 296 -31.86 24.73 18.68
C ASP A 296 -32.13 24.20 17.26
N TYR A 297 -32.98 24.91 16.48
CA TYR A 297 -33.17 24.56 15.07
C TYR A 297 -31.91 24.71 14.22
N ALA A 298 -31.14 25.77 14.41
CA ALA A 298 -29.87 25.95 13.71
C ALA A 298 -28.91 24.81 14.04
N SER A 299 -28.78 24.44 15.32
CA SER A 299 -27.96 23.32 15.76
C SER A 299 -28.42 21.98 15.21
N ALA A 300 -29.74 21.75 15.14
CA ALA A 300 -30.29 20.52 14.55
C ALA A 300 -30.04 20.44 13.04
N LEU A 301 -30.10 21.55 12.30
CA LEU A 301 -29.73 21.63 10.89
C LEU A 301 -28.23 21.33 10.67
N ASP A 302 -27.38 21.87 11.52
CA ASP A 302 -25.93 21.61 11.42
C ASP A 302 -25.62 20.15 11.75
N GLY A 303 -26.28 19.53 12.71
CA GLY A 303 -26.22 18.11 12.99
C GLY A 303 -26.67 17.26 11.80
N LEU A 304 -27.74 17.63 11.11
CA LEU A 304 -28.19 16.96 9.90
C LEU A 304 -27.15 17.07 8.76
N LYS A 305 -26.61 18.27 8.50
CA LYS A 305 -25.55 18.49 7.51
C LYS A 305 -24.32 17.63 7.79
N GLN A 306 -23.90 17.58 9.05
CA GLN A 306 -22.78 16.75 9.49
C GLN A 306 -23.04 15.26 9.23
N THR A 307 -24.24 14.77 9.55
CA THR A 307 -24.63 13.37 9.31
C THR A 307 -24.66 13.04 7.81
N MET A 308 -25.11 13.97 6.97
CA MET A 308 -25.09 13.84 5.51
C MET A 308 -23.70 13.95 4.90
N GLY A 309 -22.71 14.52 5.61
CA GLY A 309 -21.36 14.74 5.08
C GLY A 309 -21.24 15.93 4.13
N ILE A 310 -22.17 16.90 4.20
CA ILE A 310 -22.15 18.14 3.38
C ILE A 310 -21.58 19.32 4.17
N ASP A 311 -21.18 20.37 3.44
CA ASP A 311 -20.63 21.58 4.06
C ASP A 311 -21.61 22.26 4.99
N ALA A 312 -21.10 22.77 6.14
CA ALA A 312 -21.88 23.50 7.13
C ALA A 312 -22.54 24.76 6.54
N ASP A 313 -21.92 25.39 5.55
CA ASP A 313 -22.44 26.60 4.89
C ASP A 313 -23.49 26.30 3.81
N ALA A 314 -23.80 25.02 3.54
CA ALA A 314 -24.83 24.66 2.57
C ALA A 314 -26.20 25.17 3.02
N ALA A 315 -26.88 25.97 2.18
CA ALA A 315 -28.21 26.45 2.44
C ALA A 315 -29.22 25.34 2.08
N ILE A 316 -29.81 24.72 3.11
CA ILE A 316 -30.85 23.69 2.95
C ILE A 316 -32.17 24.19 3.56
N GLN A 317 -33.28 23.78 2.98
CA GLN A 317 -34.61 24.03 3.47
C GLN A 317 -35.38 22.72 3.57
N LEU A 318 -35.76 22.30 4.77
CA LEU A 318 -36.49 21.07 4.98
C LEU A 318 -37.92 21.19 4.41
N THR A 319 -38.31 20.15 3.64
CA THR A 319 -39.65 19.98 3.11
C THR A 319 -40.36 18.87 3.87
N GLY A 320 -41.64 19.06 4.20
CA GLY A 320 -42.44 18.09 4.93
C GLY A 320 -42.84 18.58 6.30
N ASP A 321 -43.84 17.92 6.86
CA ASP A 321 -44.39 18.16 8.16
C ASP A 321 -44.26 16.93 9.05
N LEU A 322 -44.39 17.11 10.38
CA LEU A 322 -44.40 16.02 11.35
C LEU A 322 -45.76 15.30 11.29
N GLU A 323 -45.97 14.47 10.26
CA GLU A 323 -47.20 13.68 10.22
C GLU A 323 -47.02 12.33 10.92
N ALA A 324 -48.02 11.98 11.72
CA ALA A 324 -48.04 10.76 12.53
C ALA A 324 -48.50 9.51 11.76
N ASP A 325 -48.34 9.47 10.46
CA ASP A 325 -49.10 8.59 9.55
C ASP A 325 -48.49 7.17 9.29
N GLN A 326 -47.61 6.68 10.15
CA GLN A 326 -47.04 5.34 9.91
C GLN A 326 -47.39 4.28 10.96
N ARG A 327 -48.35 4.53 11.81
CA ARG A 327 -48.71 3.56 12.88
C ARG A 327 -49.36 2.27 12.34
N ASP A 328 -50.06 2.35 11.23
CA ASP A 328 -50.82 1.20 10.71
C ASP A 328 -50.01 0.16 9.94
N GLN A 329 -48.85 0.51 9.45
CA GLN A 329 -48.02 -0.44 8.67
C GLN A 329 -47.47 -1.63 9.48
N TYR A 330 -47.42 -1.50 10.80
CA TYR A 330 -46.89 -2.54 11.69
C TYR A 330 -47.93 -3.19 12.58
N ALA A 331 -49.18 -2.75 12.52
CA ALA A 331 -50.25 -3.20 13.40
C ALA A 331 -50.58 -4.70 13.18
N GLU A 332 -50.35 -5.24 12.00
CA GLU A 332 -50.63 -6.64 11.62
C GLU A 332 -49.47 -7.58 11.73
N VAL A 333 -48.25 -7.13 12.11
CA VAL A 333 -47.08 -8.00 12.15
C VAL A 333 -47.06 -8.83 13.44
N SER A 334 -47.23 -10.16 13.32
CA SER A 334 -47.10 -11.06 14.47
C SER A 334 -45.65 -11.03 15.03
N VAL A 335 -45.52 -11.20 16.33
CA VAL A 335 -44.21 -11.27 17.01
C VAL A 335 -43.31 -12.33 16.38
N GLN A 336 -43.88 -13.51 16.08
CA GLN A 336 -43.12 -14.61 15.47
C GLN A 336 -42.58 -14.22 14.10
N SER A 337 -43.39 -13.62 13.22
CA SER A 337 -42.95 -13.18 11.90
C SER A 337 -41.90 -12.05 11.98
N ALA A 338 -42.02 -11.20 12.97
CA ALA A 338 -40.99 -10.15 13.24
C ALA A 338 -39.66 -10.75 13.67
N VAL A 339 -39.68 -11.72 14.59
CA VAL A 339 -38.47 -12.47 15.03
C VAL A 339 -37.82 -13.21 13.85
N ASP A 340 -38.61 -13.93 13.07
CA ASP A 340 -38.09 -14.69 11.93
C ASP A 340 -37.49 -13.76 10.85
N ARG A 341 -38.11 -12.60 10.62
CA ARG A 341 -37.55 -11.56 9.74
C ARG A 341 -36.26 -10.96 10.31
N ALA A 342 -36.23 -10.68 11.61
CA ALA A 342 -35.05 -10.15 12.28
C ALA A 342 -33.88 -11.13 12.17
N LEU A 343 -34.08 -12.42 12.48
CA LEU A 343 -33.04 -13.45 12.41
C LEU A 343 -32.46 -13.64 11.01
N ARG A 344 -33.26 -13.44 9.96
CA ARG A 344 -32.80 -13.52 8.57
C ARG A 344 -32.04 -12.27 8.10
N ASN A 345 -32.36 -11.11 8.63
CA ASN A 345 -31.88 -9.83 8.11
C ASN A 345 -30.85 -9.12 9.03
N ARG A 346 -30.55 -9.68 10.21
CA ARG A 346 -29.59 -9.11 11.16
C ARG A 346 -28.16 -9.32 10.68
N SER A 347 -27.52 -8.22 10.26
CA SER A 347 -26.13 -8.22 9.81
C SER A 347 -25.12 -8.51 10.92
N ASP A 348 -25.47 -8.31 12.21
CA ASP A 348 -24.61 -8.68 13.33
C ASP A 348 -24.52 -10.20 13.52
N LEU A 349 -25.61 -10.94 13.29
CA LEU A 349 -25.59 -12.41 13.28
C LEU A 349 -24.75 -12.95 12.13
N GLU A 350 -24.90 -12.39 10.94
CA GLU A 350 -24.09 -12.77 9.78
C GLU A 350 -22.60 -12.50 10.00
N ARG A 351 -22.26 -11.34 10.56
CA ARG A 351 -20.88 -11.02 10.98
C ARG A 351 -20.35 -12.01 12.02
N ALA A 352 -21.17 -12.43 12.97
CA ALA A 352 -20.77 -13.43 13.97
C ALA A 352 -20.45 -14.78 13.32
N ARG A 353 -21.27 -15.22 12.33
CA ARG A 353 -21.02 -16.44 11.55
C ARG A 353 -19.75 -16.35 10.74
N LEU A 354 -19.55 -15.26 9.99
CA LEU A 354 -18.33 -15.03 9.20
C LEU A 354 -17.08 -14.96 10.09
N ASN A 355 -17.19 -14.36 11.28
CA ASN A 355 -16.08 -14.37 12.25
C ASN A 355 -15.78 -15.80 12.76
N ALA A 356 -16.79 -16.64 12.99
CA ALA A 356 -16.58 -18.03 13.36
C ALA A 356 -15.90 -18.80 12.22
N GLU A 357 -16.34 -18.63 11.00
CA GLU A 357 -15.73 -19.20 9.79
C GLU A 357 -14.27 -18.73 9.62
N LEU A 358 -13.97 -17.45 9.88
CA LEU A 358 -12.60 -16.94 9.85
C LEU A 358 -11.70 -17.63 10.90
N GLN A 359 -12.24 -18.00 12.06
CA GLN A 359 -11.49 -18.80 13.04
C GLN A 359 -11.26 -20.24 12.55
N GLU A 360 -12.20 -20.83 11.83
CA GLU A 360 -12.00 -22.13 11.19
C GLU A 360 -10.90 -22.08 10.14
N VAL A 361 -10.91 -21.05 9.26
CA VAL A 361 -9.83 -20.85 8.29
C VAL A 361 -8.46 -20.65 8.98
N ARG A 362 -8.41 -19.95 10.10
CA ARG A 362 -7.17 -19.84 10.92
C ARG A 362 -6.70 -21.19 11.43
N LYS A 363 -7.61 -22.00 11.95
CA LYS A 363 -7.31 -23.38 12.38
C LYS A 363 -6.75 -24.18 11.21
N ASP A 364 -7.40 -24.12 10.04
CA ASP A 364 -6.97 -24.84 8.84
C ASP A 364 -5.59 -24.35 8.34
N THR A 365 -5.31 -23.05 8.46
CA THR A 365 -3.97 -22.49 8.19
C THR A 365 -2.90 -23.06 9.11
N GLU A 366 -3.21 -23.21 10.39
CA GLU A 366 -2.28 -23.83 11.35
C GLU A 366 -2.11 -25.33 11.09
N GLN A 367 -3.18 -26.05 10.76
CA GLN A 367 -3.12 -27.45 10.37
C GLN A 367 -2.32 -27.65 9.08
N ALA A 368 -2.42 -26.71 8.13
CA ALA A 368 -1.68 -26.75 6.87
C ALA A 368 -0.16 -26.70 7.06
N ARG A 369 0.35 -26.29 8.23
CA ARG A 369 1.79 -26.35 8.57
C ARG A 369 2.34 -27.77 8.68
N TYR A 370 1.48 -28.73 8.96
CA TYR A 370 1.89 -30.14 9.03
C TYR A 370 2.02 -30.80 7.66
N PHE A 371 1.54 -30.14 6.60
CA PHE A 371 1.65 -30.65 5.23
C PHE A 371 2.89 -30.10 4.52
N PRO A 372 3.51 -30.90 3.63
CA PRO A 372 4.67 -30.44 2.88
C PRO A 372 4.30 -29.32 1.92
N THR A 373 5.23 -28.39 1.68
CA THR A 373 5.14 -27.40 0.60
C THR A 373 5.97 -27.89 -0.58
N VAL A 374 5.42 -27.76 -1.80
CA VAL A 374 6.10 -28.15 -3.04
C VAL A 374 6.26 -26.92 -3.91
N ALA A 375 7.51 -26.64 -4.31
CA ALA A 375 7.82 -25.53 -5.21
C ALA A 375 8.85 -25.97 -6.26
N ALA A 376 8.66 -25.56 -7.49
CA ALA A 376 9.69 -25.62 -8.54
C ALA A 376 10.57 -24.37 -8.45
N VAL A 377 11.89 -24.55 -8.53
CA VAL A 377 12.86 -23.45 -8.46
C VAL A 377 13.82 -23.60 -9.62
N ALA A 378 13.99 -22.53 -10.41
CA ALA A 378 15.03 -22.40 -11.41
C ALA A 378 15.92 -21.20 -11.05
N ASN A 379 17.24 -21.41 -11.06
CA ASN A 379 18.22 -20.36 -10.78
C ASN A 379 19.15 -20.23 -11.97
N LEU A 380 19.35 -19.00 -12.43
CA LEU A 380 20.39 -18.65 -13.40
C LEU A 380 21.31 -17.64 -12.71
N SER A 381 22.60 -17.96 -12.59
CA SER A 381 23.57 -17.05 -11.99
C SER A 381 24.73 -16.79 -12.96
N MET A 382 25.17 -15.56 -12.99
CA MET A 382 26.32 -15.09 -13.74
C MET A 382 27.29 -14.41 -12.76
N SER A 383 28.57 -14.74 -12.87
CA SER A 383 29.62 -14.06 -12.11
C SER A 383 30.76 -13.66 -13.02
N GLY A 384 31.25 -12.45 -12.86
CA GLY A 384 32.39 -11.92 -13.60
C GLY A 384 33.42 -11.34 -12.66
N ARG A 385 34.71 -11.50 -12.98
CA ARG A 385 35.86 -10.96 -12.24
C ARG A 385 36.76 -10.23 -13.20
N VAL A 386 37.16 -9.01 -12.86
CA VAL A 386 38.08 -8.23 -13.68
C VAL A 386 39.31 -7.87 -12.82
N PRO A 387 40.52 -8.24 -13.28
CA PRO A 387 41.76 -7.86 -12.61
C PRO A 387 41.96 -6.36 -12.53
N SER A 388 42.76 -5.90 -11.56
CA SER A 388 42.96 -4.49 -11.23
C SER A 388 43.68 -3.66 -12.28
N ASP A 389 44.34 -4.30 -13.24
CA ASP A 389 45.13 -3.67 -14.31
C ASP A 389 44.29 -3.24 -15.53
N ARG A 390 43.01 -3.63 -15.57
CA ARG A 390 42.06 -3.22 -16.61
C ARG A 390 41.02 -2.25 -16.04
N THR A 391 41.18 -0.98 -16.41
CA THR A 391 40.40 0.12 -15.84
C THR A 391 39.01 0.32 -16.45
N SER A 392 38.70 -0.32 -17.58
CA SER A 392 37.38 -0.16 -18.21
C SER A 392 36.72 -1.52 -18.46
N VAL A 393 35.68 -1.78 -17.67
CA VAL A 393 34.73 -2.88 -17.95
C VAL A 393 33.67 -2.42 -18.93
N ILE A 394 33.46 -1.13 -19.01
CA ILE A 394 32.52 -0.45 -19.89
C ILE A 394 33.36 0.37 -20.85
N SER A 395 33.42 -0.03 -22.09
CA SER A 395 34.27 0.62 -23.12
C SER A 395 33.68 1.94 -23.60
N ASP A 396 32.35 2.11 -23.49
CA ASP A 396 31.65 3.33 -23.84
C ASP A 396 30.69 3.73 -22.69
N PRO A 397 30.87 4.91 -22.04
CA PRO A 397 29.93 5.39 -21.04
C PRO A 397 28.55 5.76 -21.60
N THR A 398 28.40 5.88 -22.92
CA THR A 398 27.13 6.15 -23.59
C THR A 398 26.36 4.87 -23.94
N ASP A 399 27.02 3.71 -23.98
CA ASP A 399 26.39 2.39 -24.09
C ASP A 399 26.83 1.47 -22.94
N PRO A 400 26.12 1.50 -21.81
CA PRO A 400 26.44 0.70 -20.64
C PRO A 400 26.27 -0.82 -20.86
N PHE A 401 25.72 -1.24 -21.99
CA PHE A 401 25.50 -2.64 -22.35
C PHE A 401 26.45 -3.14 -23.44
N GLU A 402 27.33 -2.30 -24.00
CA GLU A 402 28.40 -2.74 -24.90
C GLU A 402 29.53 -3.38 -24.10
N PHE A 403 29.49 -4.70 -24.02
CA PHE A 403 30.57 -5.50 -23.43
C PHE A 403 31.68 -5.68 -24.47
N ASP A 404 32.89 -5.22 -24.14
CA ASP A 404 34.06 -5.46 -25.00
C ASP A 404 34.26 -6.99 -25.23
N THR A 405 34.08 -7.41 -26.45
CA THR A 405 34.19 -8.82 -26.87
C THR A 405 35.58 -9.41 -26.62
N ARG A 406 36.62 -8.60 -26.37
CA ARG A 406 37.95 -9.03 -25.97
C ARG A 406 38.03 -9.56 -24.54
N THR A 407 37.03 -9.28 -23.71
CA THR A 407 36.90 -9.84 -22.35
C THR A 407 36.12 -11.16 -22.31
N ARG A 408 35.83 -11.77 -23.44
CA ARG A 408 35.10 -13.06 -23.53
C ARG A 408 35.67 -14.20 -22.67
N GLY A 409 36.94 -14.14 -22.25
CA GLY A 409 37.51 -15.10 -21.32
C GLY A 409 37.12 -14.96 -19.85
N VAL A 410 36.42 -13.87 -19.46
CA VAL A 410 36.08 -13.57 -18.05
C VAL A 410 34.68 -14.07 -17.66
N PHE A 411 33.81 -14.32 -18.65
CA PHE A 411 32.41 -14.71 -18.42
C PHE A 411 32.11 -16.19 -18.73
N ALA A 412 33.14 -17.03 -18.84
CA ALA A 412 33.02 -18.41 -19.40
C ALA A 412 32.47 -19.46 -18.41
N ASP A 413 32.18 -19.12 -17.16
CA ASP A 413 31.70 -20.12 -16.22
C ASP A 413 30.21 -19.86 -15.88
N SER A 414 29.34 -20.21 -16.82
CA SER A 414 27.92 -20.41 -16.52
C SER A 414 27.73 -21.86 -16.07
N TYR A 415 27.44 -22.07 -14.78
CA TYR A 415 27.05 -23.37 -14.27
C TYR A 415 25.52 -23.53 -14.38
N TRP A 416 25.09 -24.61 -15.03
CA TRP A 416 23.68 -25.04 -15.15
C TRP A 416 23.26 -25.84 -13.92
#